data_1380f12bcedc9629d8591f93930230ca
#
_entry.id   1380f12bcedc9629d8591f93930230ca
#
_cell.length_a   1.000
_cell.length_b   1.000
_cell.length_c   1.000
_cell.angle_alpha   90.00
_cell.angle_beta   90.00
_cell.angle_gamma   90.00
#
_symmetry.space_group_name_H-M   'P 1'
#
loop_
_entity.id
_entity.type
_entity.pdbx_description
1 polymer ?
#
loop_
_entity_poly.entity_id
_entity_poly.type
_entity_poly.pdbx_seq_one_letter_code
_entity_poly.pdbx_strand_id
1 'polypeptide(L)'
;MISIARLLLFFVITMGYNAFFRNTVKMNRSLTWVFTFSVITLVLYLGSLLGFMLQTVYAISVLGCLLSLYYLWAVWKKKYRFRRLDYIALGMMSYLLLFGITLWHSPLLHYDNFTHWATIVKFFHINNALPTQQDT
;
A
#
# COMPACT_ATOMS: atom_id res chain seq x y z
N MET A 1 1.37 -17.06 5.20
CA MET A 1 2.77 -16.60 4.97
C MET A 1 2.79 -15.60 3.84
N ILE A 2 3.10 -14.32 4.10
CA ILE A 2 3.29 -13.33 3.03
C ILE A 2 4.59 -13.69 2.33
N SER A 3 4.53 -14.01 1.05
CA SER A 3 5.73 -14.26 0.25
C SER A 3 6.56 -12.98 0.15
N ILE A 4 7.87 -13.07 0.28
CA ILE A 4 8.82 -11.96 0.06
C ILE A 4 8.53 -11.28 -1.29
N ALA A 5 8.14 -12.07 -2.29
CA ALA A 5 7.75 -11.56 -3.61
C ALA A 5 6.56 -10.57 -3.55
N ARG A 6 5.55 -10.84 -2.71
CA ARG A 6 4.40 -9.93 -2.54
C ARG A 6 4.81 -8.62 -1.89
N LEU A 7 5.73 -8.68 -0.94
CA LEU A 7 6.26 -7.50 -0.27
C LEU A 7 7.09 -6.64 -1.23
N LEU A 8 7.93 -7.27 -2.04
CA LEU A 8 8.67 -6.59 -3.10
C LEU A 8 7.74 -5.96 -4.14
N LEU A 9 6.69 -6.68 -4.55
CA LEU A 9 5.69 -6.17 -5.48
C LEU A 9 4.98 -4.93 -4.91
N PHE A 10 4.56 -4.97 -3.65
CA PHE A 10 3.97 -3.83 -2.97
C PHE A 10 4.90 -2.61 -2.97
N PHE A 11 6.19 -2.84 -2.73
CA PHE A 11 7.22 -1.80 -2.80
C PHE A 11 7.32 -1.17 -4.19
N VAL A 12 7.38 -2.00 -5.23
CA VAL A 12 7.44 -1.54 -6.61
C VAL A 12 6.23 -0.69 -6.95
N ILE A 13 5.02 -1.15 -6.60
CA ILE A 13 3.77 -0.44 -6.83
C ILE A 13 3.78 0.94 -6.16
N THR A 14 4.09 0.99 -4.87
CA THR A 14 4.08 2.24 -4.10
C THR A 14 5.13 3.24 -4.57
N MET A 15 6.31 2.76 -4.98
CA MET A 15 7.35 3.58 -5.60
C MET A 15 6.89 4.22 -6.92
N GLY A 16 6.16 3.48 -7.75
CA GLY A 16 5.60 3.99 -9.00
C GLY A 16 4.63 5.15 -8.76
N TYR A 17 3.67 4.98 -7.88
CA TYR A 17 2.74 6.04 -7.51
C TYR A 17 3.43 7.24 -6.86
N ASN A 18 4.37 6.99 -5.95
CA ASN A 18 5.11 8.07 -5.31
C ASN A 18 5.89 8.91 -6.32
N ALA A 19 6.56 8.26 -7.27
CA ALA A 19 7.27 8.94 -8.33
C ALA A 19 6.31 9.76 -9.23
N PHE A 20 5.16 9.20 -9.57
CA PHE A 20 4.13 9.86 -10.35
C PHE A 20 3.59 11.11 -9.64
N PHE A 21 3.11 10.99 -8.41
CA PHE A 21 2.56 12.12 -7.67
C PHE A 21 3.59 13.22 -7.41
N ARG A 22 4.83 12.84 -7.11
CA ARG A 22 5.91 13.80 -6.92
C ARG A 22 6.17 14.64 -8.15
N ASN A 23 6.11 14.05 -9.32
CA ASN A 23 6.37 14.75 -10.58
C ASN A 23 5.17 15.57 -11.04
N THR A 24 3.95 15.10 -10.78
CA THR A 24 2.72 15.74 -11.24
C THR A 24 2.28 16.86 -10.30
N VAL A 25 2.28 16.59 -8.99
CA VAL A 25 1.75 17.53 -7.99
C VAL A 25 2.85 18.44 -7.42
N LYS A 26 4.13 18.17 -7.71
CA LYS A 26 5.30 18.93 -7.22
C LYS A 26 5.35 19.10 -5.70
N MET A 27 4.84 18.13 -4.96
CA MET A 27 4.80 18.14 -3.50
C MET A 27 6.17 17.87 -2.87
N ASN A 28 6.33 18.27 -1.62
CA ASN A 28 7.47 17.88 -0.78
C ASN A 28 7.53 16.36 -0.64
N ARG A 29 8.77 15.82 -0.57
CA ARG A 29 9.01 14.37 -0.56
C ARG A 29 8.24 13.62 0.53
N SER A 30 8.29 14.13 1.76
CA SER A 30 7.62 13.49 2.90
C SER A 30 6.09 13.49 2.72
N LEU A 31 5.53 14.62 2.27
CA LEU A 31 4.10 14.74 1.99
C LEU A 31 3.65 13.84 0.85
N THR A 32 4.50 13.62 -0.16
CA THR A 32 4.17 12.74 -1.28
C THR A 32 3.93 11.30 -0.81
N TRP A 33 4.68 10.80 0.16
CA TRP A 33 4.46 9.46 0.71
C TRP A 33 3.12 9.36 1.42
N VAL A 34 2.80 10.31 2.29
CA VAL A 34 1.50 10.36 2.98
C VAL A 34 0.37 10.44 1.96
N PHE A 35 0.49 11.33 0.98
CA PHE A 35 -0.50 11.49 -0.08
C PHE A 35 -0.68 10.21 -0.89
N THR A 36 0.42 9.53 -1.27
CA THR A 36 0.38 8.26 -2.01
C THR A 36 -0.42 7.20 -1.25
N PHE A 37 -0.10 6.98 0.03
CA PHE A 37 -0.82 6.00 0.83
C PHE A 37 -2.28 6.39 1.04
N SER A 38 -2.56 7.67 1.30
CA SER A 38 -3.93 8.17 1.47
C SER A 38 -4.79 7.94 0.22
N VAL A 39 -4.24 8.24 -0.97
CA VAL A 39 -4.96 8.03 -2.24
C VAL A 39 -5.20 6.55 -2.50
N ILE A 40 -4.18 5.70 -2.33
CA ILE A 40 -4.34 4.25 -2.51
C ILE A 40 -5.41 3.71 -1.56
N THR A 41 -5.35 4.08 -0.28
CA THR A 41 -6.32 3.65 0.73
C THR A 41 -7.73 4.12 0.37
N LEU A 42 -7.89 5.39 -0.03
CA LEU A 42 -9.19 5.93 -0.41
C LEU A 42 -9.79 5.19 -1.62
N VAL A 43 -8.97 4.92 -2.65
CA VAL A 43 -9.43 4.20 -3.85
C VAL A 43 -9.82 2.76 -3.51
N LEU A 44 -9.04 2.07 -2.67
CA LEU A 44 -9.39 0.73 -2.19
C LEU A 44 -10.68 0.73 -1.37
N TYR A 45 -10.85 1.72 -0.50
CA TYR A 45 -12.07 1.88 0.30
C TYR A 45 -13.30 2.09 -0.59
N LEU A 46 -13.22 2.99 -1.57
CA LEU A 46 -14.31 3.22 -2.52
C LEU A 46 -14.61 1.98 -3.36
N GLY A 47 -13.57 1.28 -3.85
CA GLY A 47 -13.74 0.03 -4.58
C GLY A 47 -14.42 -1.05 -3.73
N SER A 48 -14.12 -1.08 -2.43
CA SER A 48 -14.76 -2.01 -1.49
C SER A 48 -16.23 -1.66 -1.25
N LEU A 49 -16.54 -0.37 -1.07
CA LEU A 49 -17.95 0.08 -0.91
C LEU A 49 -18.80 -0.23 -2.14
N LEU A 50 -18.22 -0.18 -3.33
CA LEU A 50 -18.90 -0.49 -4.59
C LEU A 50 -18.93 -1.99 -4.92
N GLY A 51 -18.37 -2.85 -4.08
CA GLY A 51 -18.29 -4.29 -4.32
C GLY A 51 -17.26 -4.72 -5.36
N PHE A 52 -16.39 -3.82 -5.81
CA PHE A 52 -15.34 -4.09 -6.82
C PHE A 52 -13.92 -4.12 -6.24
N MET A 53 -13.79 -4.54 -4.99
CA MET A 53 -12.51 -4.49 -4.29
C MET A 53 -11.40 -5.24 -5.02
N LEU A 54 -11.66 -6.47 -5.46
CA LEU A 54 -10.66 -7.31 -6.12
C LEU A 54 -10.18 -6.66 -7.44
N GLN A 55 -11.11 -6.17 -8.24
CA GLN A 55 -10.80 -5.46 -9.49
C GLN A 55 -9.98 -4.20 -9.22
N THR A 56 -10.33 -3.45 -8.16
CA THR A 56 -9.63 -2.24 -7.74
C THR A 56 -8.19 -2.57 -7.31
N VAL A 57 -7.98 -3.65 -6.55
CA VAL A 57 -6.63 -4.11 -6.17
C VAL A 57 -5.80 -4.45 -7.40
N TYR A 58 -6.36 -5.20 -8.36
CA TYR A 58 -5.65 -5.52 -9.60
C TYR A 58 -5.35 -4.27 -10.43
N ALA A 59 -6.31 -3.36 -10.58
CA ALA A 59 -6.12 -2.12 -11.33
C ALA A 59 -5.01 -1.25 -10.71
N ILE A 60 -5.01 -1.06 -9.40
CA ILE A 60 -3.97 -0.32 -8.68
C ILE A 60 -2.61 -1.02 -8.86
N SER A 61 -2.56 -2.34 -8.76
CA SER A 61 -1.32 -3.10 -8.89
C SER A 61 -0.71 -2.99 -10.29
N VAL A 62 -1.51 -3.20 -11.31
CA VAL A 62 -1.06 -3.10 -12.71
C VAL A 62 -0.61 -1.67 -13.03
N LEU A 63 -1.43 -0.67 -12.67
CA LEU A 63 -1.09 0.73 -12.91
C LEU A 63 0.19 1.15 -12.17
N GLY A 64 0.34 0.74 -10.91
CA GLY A 64 1.54 1.01 -10.12
C GLY A 64 2.80 0.38 -10.71
N CYS A 65 2.72 -0.85 -11.23
CA CYS A 65 3.83 -1.49 -11.94
C CYS A 65 4.19 -0.74 -13.22
N LEU A 66 3.20 -0.35 -14.02
CA LEU A 66 3.43 0.43 -15.24
C LEU A 66 4.08 1.78 -14.94
N LEU A 67 3.63 2.48 -13.91
CA LEU A 67 4.24 3.73 -13.45
C LEU A 67 5.68 3.53 -13.00
N SER A 68 5.97 2.45 -12.29
CA SER A 68 7.34 2.11 -11.88
C SER A 68 8.25 1.85 -13.07
N LEU A 69 7.80 1.07 -14.04
CA LEU A 69 8.55 0.79 -15.27
C LEU A 69 8.81 2.06 -16.06
N TYR A 70 7.78 2.91 -16.22
CA TYR A 70 7.92 4.21 -16.87
C TYR A 70 8.94 5.09 -16.15
N TYR A 71 8.91 5.14 -14.83
CA TYR A 71 9.86 5.93 -14.04
C TYR A 71 11.28 5.40 -14.16
N LEU A 72 11.49 4.09 -14.08
CA LEU A 72 12.80 3.45 -14.28
C LEU A 72 13.38 3.76 -15.67
N TRP A 73 12.53 3.64 -16.70
CA TRP A 73 12.92 3.98 -18.07
C TRP A 73 13.29 5.48 -18.22
N ALA A 74 12.54 6.37 -17.58
CA ALA A 74 12.80 7.80 -17.60
C ALA A 74 14.09 8.18 -16.85
N VAL A 75 14.39 7.47 -15.75
CA VAL A 75 15.67 7.60 -15.03
C VAL A 75 16.83 7.11 -15.89
N TRP A 76 16.66 5.96 -16.55
CA TRP A 76 17.69 5.40 -17.43
C TRP A 76 18.02 6.34 -18.59
N LYS A 77 17.03 6.99 -19.18
CA LYS A 77 17.24 8.03 -20.19
C LYS A 77 17.77 9.37 -19.64
N LYS A 78 18.25 9.41 -18.39
CA LYS A 78 18.75 10.61 -17.71
C LYS A 78 17.77 11.80 -17.67
N LYS A 79 16.50 11.55 -17.93
CA LYS A 79 15.43 12.56 -17.87
C LYS A 79 15.14 12.96 -16.42
N TYR A 80 15.40 12.05 -15.47
CA TYR A 80 15.31 12.31 -14.03
C TYR A 80 16.62 11.94 -13.34
N ARG A 81 17.11 12.79 -12.42
CA ARG A 81 18.26 12.47 -11.59
C ARG A 81 17.82 11.66 -10.38
N PHE A 82 18.53 10.57 -10.08
CA PHE A 82 18.44 9.91 -8.80
C PHE A 82 18.83 10.92 -7.73
N ARG A 83 17.85 11.38 -6.96
CA ARG A 83 18.09 12.34 -5.88
C ARG A 83 18.44 11.57 -4.61
N ARG A 84 19.30 12.16 -3.75
CA ARG A 84 19.78 11.59 -2.49
C ARG A 84 18.65 10.95 -1.69
N LEU A 85 18.95 9.84 -1.01
CA LEU A 85 18.08 9.12 -0.08
C LEU A 85 17.40 10.13 0.88
N ASP A 86 16.10 9.98 1.00
CA ASP A 86 15.32 10.75 1.95
C ASP A 86 15.38 10.04 3.30
N TYR A 87 16.14 10.60 4.23
CA TYR A 87 16.32 10.03 5.57
C TYR A 87 14.99 9.83 6.31
N ILE A 88 13.97 10.67 6.04
CA ILE A 88 12.64 10.54 6.62
C ILE A 88 11.96 9.30 6.05
N ALA A 89 12.00 9.12 4.74
CA ALA A 89 11.44 7.93 4.10
C ALA A 89 12.15 6.65 4.60
N LEU A 90 13.49 6.70 4.75
CA LEU A 90 14.26 5.59 5.31
C LEU A 90 13.83 5.27 6.74
N GLY A 91 13.68 6.30 7.59
CA GLY A 91 13.21 6.15 8.97
C GLY A 91 11.80 5.57 9.06
N MET A 92 10.86 6.07 8.24
CA MET A 92 9.50 5.53 8.17
C MET A 92 9.48 4.07 7.72
N MET A 93 10.30 3.72 6.73
CA MET A 93 10.41 2.35 6.26
C MET A 93 11.00 1.41 7.30
N SER A 94 12.05 1.86 8.00
CA SER A 94 12.63 1.09 9.10
C SER A 94 11.61 0.87 10.22
N TYR A 95 10.84 1.91 10.57
CA TYR A 95 9.76 1.82 11.56
C TYR A 95 8.68 0.82 11.13
N LEU A 96 8.19 0.93 9.89
CA LEU A 96 7.17 0.00 9.36
C LEU A 96 7.68 -1.45 9.31
N LEU A 97 8.95 -1.64 9.00
CA LEU A 97 9.57 -2.96 8.98
C LEU A 97 9.65 -3.56 10.39
N LEU A 98 10.14 -2.78 11.36
CA LEU A 98 10.18 -3.19 12.77
C LEU A 98 8.78 -3.48 13.30
N PHE A 99 7.82 -2.60 13.03
CA PHE A 99 6.42 -2.78 13.42
C PHE A 99 5.81 -4.03 12.79
N GLY A 100 6.07 -4.25 11.49
CA GLY A 100 5.63 -5.45 10.77
C GLY A 100 6.22 -6.74 11.35
N ILE A 101 7.51 -6.76 11.72
CA ILE A 101 8.15 -7.89 12.39
C ILE A 101 7.51 -8.14 13.75
N THR A 102 7.27 -7.09 14.52
CA THR A 102 6.63 -7.20 15.84
C THR A 102 5.22 -7.77 15.71
N LEU A 103 4.40 -7.26 14.78
CA LEU A 103 3.06 -7.78 14.53
C LEU A 103 3.07 -9.22 14.04
N TRP A 104 4.06 -9.61 13.25
CA TRP A 104 4.18 -10.98 12.74
C TRP A 104 4.36 -12.01 13.84
N HIS A 105 5.08 -11.66 14.91
CA HIS A 105 5.36 -12.55 16.04
C HIS A 105 4.39 -12.35 17.21
N SER A 106 3.53 -11.33 17.14
CA SER A 106 2.55 -11.05 18.19
C SER A 106 1.35 -11.99 18.06
N PRO A 107 1.05 -12.79 19.06
CA PRO A 107 -0.21 -13.52 19.10
C PRO A 107 -1.36 -12.51 19.25
N LEU A 108 -2.46 -12.74 18.53
CA LEU A 108 -3.69 -11.95 18.64
C LEU A 108 -4.36 -12.28 19.99
N LEU A 109 -3.81 -11.78 21.10
CA LEU A 109 -4.28 -12.11 22.45
C LEU A 109 -5.35 -11.15 22.99
N HIS A 110 -5.54 -10.01 22.33
CA HIS A 110 -6.51 -9.02 22.81
C HIS A 110 -7.93 -9.43 22.46
N TYR A 111 -8.86 -9.31 23.43
CA TYR A 111 -10.27 -9.68 23.26
C TYR A 111 -10.91 -9.04 22.02
N ASP A 112 -10.67 -7.75 21.78
CA ASP A 112 -11.19 -7.02 20.62
C ASP A 112 -10.72 -7.60 19.29
N ASN A 113 -9.51 -8.18 19.25
CA ASN A 113 -9.00 -8.82 18.04
C ASN A 113 -9.79 -10.09 17.69
N PHE A 114 -10.28 -10.83 18.70
CA PHE A 114 -11.06 -12.05 18.47
C PHE A 114 -12.52 -11.75 18.16
N THR A 115 -13.11 -10.76 18.80
CA THR A 115 -14.55 -10.51 18.72
C THR A 115 -14.94 -9.62 17.54
N HIS A 116 -14.15 -8.62 17.22
CA HIS A 116 -14.49 -7.64 16.20
C HIS A 116 -13.49 -7.59 15.04
N TRP A 117 -12.25 -7.19 15.32
CA TRP A 117 -11.29 -6.91 14.26
C TRP A 117 -10.82 -8.15 13.51
N ALA A 118 -10.52 -9.25 14.20
CA ALA A 118 -10.09 -10.47 13.52
C ALA A 118 -11.22 -11.10 12.72
N THR A 119 -12.47 -11.00 13.18
CA THR A 119 -13.64 -11.47 12.44
C THR A 119 -13.87 -10.65 11.19
N ILE A 120 -13.79 -9.31 11.28
CA ILE A 120 -13.90 -8.41 10.13
C ILE A 120 -12.79 -8.68 9.11
N VAL A 121 -11.53 -8.81 9.56
CA VAL A 121 -10.39 -9.10 8.68
C VAL A 121 -10.53 -10.46 8.04
N LYS A 122 -10.99 -11.47 8.77
CA LYS A 122 -11.23 -12.82 8.25
C LYS A 122 -12.36 -12.81 7.21
N PHE A 123 -13.46 -12.14 7.49
CA PHE A 123 -14.58 -11.98 6.57
C PHE A 123 -14.11 -11.31 5.26
N PHE A 124 -13.36 -10.22 5.39
CA PHE A 124 -12.79 -9.49 4.29
C PHE A 124 -11.85 -10.33 3.43
N HIS A 125 -11.05 -11.17 4.08
CA HIS A 125 -10.11 -12.06 3.37
C HIS A 125 -10.83 -13.18 2.60
N ILE A 126 -11.95 -13.69 3.13
CA ILE A 126 -12.70 -14.79 2.50
C ILE A 126 -13.61 -14.26 1.40
N ASN A 127 -14.35 -13.17 1.66
CA ASN A 127 -15.41 -12.69 0.79
C ASN A 127 -14.97 -11.56 -0.16
N ASN A 128 -13.77 -10.99 0.04
CA ASN A 128 -13.28 -9.80 -0.69
C ASN A 128 -14.26 -8.61 -0.66
N ALA A 129 -15.05 -8.52 0.39
CA ALA A 129 -16.09 -7.50 0.59
C ALA A 129 -16.13 -7.06 2.05
N LEU A 130 -16.64 -5.85 2.30
CA LEU A 130 -16.90 -5.39 3.66
C LEU A 130 -18.13 -6.14 4.22
N PRO A 131 -18.12 -6.49 5.53
CA PRO A 131 -19.30 -7.07 6.16
C PRO A 131 -20.46 -6.07 6.14
N THR A 132 -21.65 -6.56 5.91
CA THR A 132 -22.89 -5.81 5.96
C THR A 132 -23.62 -6.07 7.29
N GLN A 133 -24.67 -5.30 7.59
CA GLN A 133 -25.47 -5.53 8.80
C GLN A 133 -26.14 -6.92 8.84
N GLN A 134 -26.20 -7.62 7.72
CA GLN A 134 -26.77 -8.98 7.66
C GLN A 134 -25.74 -10.07 7.97
N ASP A 135 -24.45 -9.72 8.05
CA ASP A 135 -23.35 -10.66 8.30
C ASP A 135 -22.96 -10.70 9.78
N THR A 136 -23.59 -9.90 10.65
CA THR A 136 -23.41 -9.84 12.10
C THR A 136 -24.61 -10.42 12.83
#